data_d7f0f574bbb013c8724ee67846a66805
#
_entry.id   d7f0f574bbb013c8724ee67846a66805
#
_cell.length_a   1.000
_cell.length_b   1.000
_cell.length_c   1.000
_cell.angle_alpha   90.00
_cell.angle_beta   90.00
_cell.angle_gamma   90.00
#
_symmetry.space_group_name_H-M   'P 1'
#
loop_
_entity.id
_entity.type
_entity.pdbx_description
1 polymer ?
#
loop_
_entity_poly.entity_id
_entity_poly.type
_entity_poly.pdbx_seq_one_letter_code
_entity_poly.pdbx_strand_id
1 'polypeptide(L)'
;LQTTLEPALLARVLSRALRRGGDFADVFFENRLTQTFRLQDGIVREASAVVLRGAGVRVVAGQRAGYAYSDDVDEAALMRAAEAASLIVREGGDHDIVVALTPSAAPVLYATGSDEPAESKRCVDLLARADVAARAFDPRVASVNAFVTDELQYVQIASSDGRLVTDRRPLVALGVQVVARAGAERENGYVGDGGRTSIDVFDQQTPESIARESARIATSKLGARDAPAGEMPVVIGAGGGGVLLHEAVGHGLEADFNRKGTSLYSGRIGDRVASELVTIYDDGDLPGERGSVAVDDEGTAGTHKVLVENGILRGYMQDRLNAHLMGVASTGSGRRESYRVLPQPRMCNTFMPPGTSTRDEIVASIDRGLYASSFSGGQVEISKGDFVFMIAEGYLIENGKITAPVRGATLVGNGPDAMTKVTMVGHDAQLAHRSYTCGKGGQRVPVGVGIPTVKLASCTVGGTGRG
;
A
#
# COMPACT_ATOMS: atom_id res chain seq x y z
N LEU A 1 10.18 22.98 11.14
CA LEU A 1 9.89 22.73 9.71
C LEU A 1 8.84 23.71 9.20
N GLN A 2 9.01 24.28 7.96
CA GLN A 2 7.93 25.04 7.30
C GLN A 2 6.82 24.07 6.91
N THR A 3 5.63 24.28 7.45
CA THR A 3 4.50 23.35 7.27
C THR A 3 3.53 23.80 6.18
N THR A 4 3.55 25.08 5.79
CA THR A 4 2.64 25.67 4.80
C THR A 4 3.31 26.80 4.02
N LEU A 5 2.74 27.07 2.85
CA LEU A 5 2.98 28.28 2.03
C LEU A 5 1.82 29.27 2.23
N GLU A 6 2.09 30.55 2.00
CA GLU A 6 1.07 31.60 2.11
C GLU A 6 -0.07 31.42 1.10
N PRO A 7 -1.35 31.44 1.51
CA PRO A 7 -2.48 31.24 0.60
C PRO A 7 -2.49 32.23 -0.58
N ALA A 8 -2.08 33.45 -0.36
CA ALA A 8 -1.99 34.49 -1.41
C ALA A 8 -0.94 34.11 -2.48
N LEU A 9 0.18 33.51 -2.09
CA LEU A 9 1.19 33.02 -3.02
C LEU A 9 0.61 31.87 -3.87
N LEU A 10 -0.03 30.89 -3.23
CA LEU A 10 -0.66 29.76 -3.93
C LEU A 10 -1.74 30.22 -4.93
N ALA A 11 -2.55 31.21 -4.55
CA ALA A 11 -3.55 31.79 -5.45
C ALA A 11 -2.90 32.43 -6.70
N ARG A 12 -1.81 33.19 -6.54
CA ARG A 12 -1.06 33.76 -7.67
C ARG A 12 -0.44 32.68 -8.55
N VAL A 13 0.12 31.63 -7.96
CA VAL A 13 0.71 30.49 -8.72
C VAL A 13 -0.34 29.79 -9.56
N LEU A 14 -1.54 29.53 -9.00
CA LEU A 14 -2.67 28.93 -9.72
C LEU A 14 -3.18 29.83 -10.84
N SER A 15 -3.32 31.14 -10.58
CA SER A 15 -3.70 32.13 -11.62
C SER A 15 -2.66 32.12 -12.77
N ARG A 16 -1.36 32.07 -12.45
CA ARG A 16 -0.28 31.99 -13.47
C ARG A 16 -0.35 30.65 -14.23
N ALA A 17 -0.61 29.55 -13.57
CA ALA A 17 -0.74 28.22 -14.18
C ALA A 17 -1.88 28.17 -15.22
N LEU A 18 -2.99 28.85 -14.95
CA LEU A 18 -4.15 28.90 -15.85
C LEU A 18 -4.14 30.05 -16.86
N ARG A 19 -3.12 30.92 -16.86
CA ARG A 19 -3.07 32.08 -17.74
C ARG A 19 -3.17 31.72 -19.24
N ARG A 20 -2.67 30.57 -19.64
CA ARG A 20 -2.79 30.09 -21.01
C ARG A 20 -4.11 29.37 -21.31
N GLY A 21 -4.99 29.24 -20.33
CA GLY A 21 -6.17 28.38 -20.30
C GLY A 21 -5.91 27.08 -19.57
N GLY A 22 -6.80 26.13 -19.72
CA GLY A 22 -6.79 24.84 -19.02
C GLY A 22 -8.06 24.67 -18.19
N ASP A 23 -8.43 23.42 -17.94
CA ASP A 23 -9.69 23.10 -17.27
C ASP A 23 -9.54 23.14 -15.75
N PHE A 24 -8.30 22.92 -15.28
CA PHE A 24 -8.00 22.77 -13.86
C PHE A 24 -6.49 22.95 -13.61
N ALA A 25 -6.13 23.49 -12.45
CA ALA A 25 -4.76 23.51 -11.95
C ALA A 25 -4.73 23.19 -10.45
N ASP A 26 -3.65 22.55 -10.01
CA ASP A 26 -3.34 22.36 -8.60
C ASP A 26 -1.86 22.58 -8.28
N VAL A 27 -1.62 22.88 -6.99
CA VAL A 27 -0.29 22.95 -6.38
C VAL A 27 -0.28 21.97 -5.22
N PHE A 28 0.70 21.08 -5.24
CA PHE A 28 0.98 20.17 -4.14
C PHE A 28 2.33 20.55 -3.50
N PHE A 29 2.27 21.11 -2.31
CA PHE A 29 3.45 21.37 -1.48
C PHE A 29 3.66 20.23 -0.51
N GLU A 30 4.91 19.84 -0.34
CA GLU A 30 5.34 18.80 0.59
C GLU A 30 6.56 19.24 1.39
N ASN A 31 6.56 18.92 2.69
CA ASN A 31 7.74 18.93 3.53
C ASN A 31 7.74 17.66 4.37
N ARG A 32 8.66 16.75 4.09
CA ARG A 32 8.75 15.43 4.69
C ARG A 32 10.12 15.20 5.30
N LEU A 33 10.13 14.81 6.57
CA LEU A 33 11.32 14.34 7.27
C LEU A 33 11.18 12.83 7.47
N THR A 34 12.16 12.07 7.01
CA THR A 34 12.24 10.63 7.21
C THR A 34 13.53 10.29 7.92
N GLN A 35 13.45 9.66 9.09
CA GLN A 35 14.58 9.06 9.78
C GLN A 35 14.60 7.55 9.52
N THR A 36 15.78 6.98 9.28
CA THR A 36 15.96 5.55 9.07
C THR A 36 17.15 5.06 9.89
N PHE A 37 16.91 4.02 10.67
CA PHE A 37 17.95 3.30 11.42
C PHE A 37 17.94 1.84 11.00
N ARG A 38 19.13 1.27 10.78
CA ARG A 38 19.30 -0.15 10.47
C ARG A 38 20.34 -0.76 11.36
N LEU A 39 20.00 -1.92 11.91
CA LEU A 39 20.90 -2.74 12.71
C LEU A 39 21.11 -4.07 12.01
N GLN A 40 22.35 -4.50 11.91
CA GLN A 40 22.73 -5.82 11.42
C GLN A 40 23.66 -6.48 12.42
N ASP A 41 23.22 -7.63 12.91
CA ASP A 41 24.01 -8.47 13.84
C ASP A 41 24.56 -7.69 15.03
N GLY A 42 23.68 -6.94 15.72
CA GLY A 42 24.02 -6.13 16.89
C GLY A 42 24.74 -4.81 16.58
N ILE A 43 25.04 -4.51 15.30
CA ILE A 43 25.77 -3.29 14.90
C ILE A 43 24.86 -2.36 14.12
N VAL A 44 24.72 -1.10 14.54
CA VAL A 44 24.04 -0.07 13.77
C VAL A 44 24.83 0.24 12.50
N ARG A 45 24.28 -0.05 11.35
CA ARG A 45 24.90 0.14 10.03
C ARG A 45 24.46 1.43 9.35
N GLU A 46 23.28 1.92 9.69
CA GLU A 46 22.73 3.14 9.13
C GLU A 46 21.99 3.93 10.21
N ALA A 47 22.23 5.22 10.25
CA ALA A 47 21.44 6.21 10.97
C ALA A 47 21.37 7.44 10.06
N SER A 48 20.25 7.67 9.42
CA SER A 48 20.09 8.74 8.43
C SER A 48 18.81 9.54 8.68
N ALA A 49 18.86 10.82 8.31
CA ALA A 49 17.71 11.70 8.27
C ALA A 49 17.67 12.43 6.92
N VAL A 50 16.56 12.33 6.22
CA VAL A 50 16.36 12.92 4.91
C VAL A 50 15.20 13.89 4.96
N VAL A 51 15.41 15.14 4.50
CA VAL A 51 14.36 16.12 4.30
C VAL A 51 14.05 16.20 2.81
N LEU A 52 12.79 15.98 2.46
CA LEU A 52 12.26 16.20 1.12
C LEU A 52 11.27 17.37 1.20
N ARG A 53 11.60 18.49 0.52
CA ARG A 53 10.78 19.69 0.51
C ARG A 53 10.69 20.25 -0.89
N GLY A 54 9.50 20.66 -1.30
CA GLY A 54 9.26 21.27 -2.60
C GLY A 54 7.78 21.37 -2.94
N ALA A 55 7.50 21.82 -4.16
CA ALA A 55 6.14 21.86 -4.66
C ALA A 55 6.06 21.50 -6.14
N GLY A 56 4.98 20.81 -6.51
CA GLY A 56 4.62 20.49 -7.88
C GLY A 56 3.39 21.28 -8.32
N VAL A 57 3.41 21.78 -9.54
CA VAL A 57 2.30 22.48 -10.19
C VAL A 57 1.80 21.64 -11.34
N ARG A 58 0.51 21.36 -11.38
CA ARG A 58 -0.15 20.64 -12.47
C ARG A 58 -1.18 21.54 -13.15
N VAL A 59 -1.25 21.43 -14.48
CA VAL A 59 -2.31 22.01 -15.32
C VAL A 59 -2.93 20.90 -16.14
N VAL A 60 -4.25 20.77 -16.09
CA VAL A 60 -5.03 19.82 -16.88
C VAL A 60 -5.69 20.54 -18.05
N ALA A 61 -5.59 19.97 -19.24
CA ALA A 61 -6.25 20.44 -20.46
C ALA A 61 -6.79 19.23 -21.24
N GLY A 62 -8.09 19.00 -21.18
CA GLY A 62 -8.76 17.79 -21.69
C GLY A 62 -8.21 16.52 -21.03
N GLN A 63 -7.63 15.64 -21.83
CA GLN A 63 -7.05 14.38 -21.34
C GLN A 63 -5.55 14.48 -20.97
N ARG A 64 -4.95 15.68 -21.09
CA ARG A 64 -3.52 15.90 -20.91
C ARG A 64 -3.27 16.64 -19.61
N ALA A 65 -2.16 16.34 -18.98
CA ALA A 65 -1.67 17.06 -17.82
C ALA A 65 -0.24 17.58 -18.07
N GLY A 66 -0.02 18.88 -17.87
CA GLY A 66 1.30 19.48 -17.77
C GLY A 66 1.72 19.48 -16.31
N TYR A 67 3.01 19.22 -16.08
CA TYR A 67 3.55 19.16 -14.73
C TYR A 67 4.95 19.75 -14.69
N ALA A 68 5.18 20.55 -13.66
CA ALA A 68 6.53 21.01 -13.32
C ALA A 68 6.65 21.10 -11.79
N TYR A 69 7.85 20.92 -11.27
CA TYR A 69 8.10 20.99 -9.83
C TYR A 69 9.38 21.77 -9.54
N SER A 70 9.51 22.20 -8.28
CA SER A 70 10.70 22.84 -7.76
C SER A 70 10.97 22.43 -6.33
N ASP A 71 12.23 22.22 -6.00
CA ASP A 71 12.74 22.02 -4.65
C ASP A 71 12.76 23.38 -3.89
N ASP A 72 12.91 24.49 -4.62
CA ASP A 72 12.74 25.84 -4.10
C ASP A 72 11.27 26.23 -4.12
N VAL A 73 10.80 26.79 -3.01
CA VAL A 73 9.40 27.17 -2.80
C VAL A 73 9.20 28.68 -2.67
N ASP A 74 10.18 29.47 -3.14
CA ASP A 74 10.00 30.92 -3.29
C ASP A 74 9.05 31.25 -4.45
N GLU A 75 8.55 32.47 -4.47
CA GLU A 75 7.58 32.93 -5.47
C GLU A 75 8.11 32.78 -6.90
N ALA A 76 9.37 33.14 -7.14
CA ALA A 76 9.97 33.11 -8.48
C ALA A 76 10.07 31.66 -9.01
N ALA A 77 10.46 30.72 -8.17
CA ALA A 77 10.56 29.30 -8.53
C ALA A 77 9.18 28.69 -8.83
N LEU A 78 8.19 28.97 -7.99
CA LEU A 78 6.83 28.47 -8.19
C LEU A 78 6.16 29.09 -9.41
N MET A 79 6.40 30.36 -9.71
CA MET A 79 5.90 31.00 -10.92
C MET A 79 6.51 30.39 -12.19
N ARG A 80 7.80 30.06 -12.18
CA ARG A 80 8.44 29.31 -13.29
C ARG A 80 7.84 27.93 -13.48
N ALA A 81 7.58 27.21 -12.39
CA ALA A 81 6.91 25.90 -12.43
C ALA A 81 5.50 26.01 -13.01
N ALA A 82 4.71 27.01 -12.57
CA ALA A 82 3.37 27.28 -13.08
C ALA A 82 3.39 27.56 -14.60
N GLU A 83 4.33 28.40 -15.05
CA GLU A 83 4.50 28.72 -16.46
C GLU A 83 4.87 27.48 -17.29
N ALA A 84 5.83 26.68 -16.82
CA ALA A 84 6.22 25.44 -17.49
C ALA A 84 5.06 24.43 -17.58
N ALA A 85 4.29 24.24 -16.49
CA ALA A 85 3.14 23.37 -16.50
C ALA A 85 2.04 23.85 -17.46
N SER A 86 1.85 25.17 -17.61
CA SER A 86 0.85 25.77 -18.51
C SER A 86 1.08 25.48 -19.98
N LEU A 87 2.31 25.14 -20.37
CA LEU A 87 2.67 24.83 -21.77
C LEU A 87 1.97 23.59 -22.35
N ILE A 88 1.28 22.81 -21.52
CA ILE A 88 0.43 21.71 -22.00
C ILE A 88 -0.75 22.20 -22.85
N VAL A 89 -1.17 23.43 -22.63
CA VAL A 89 -2.23 24.10 -23.39
C VAL A 89 -1.65 24.58 -24.72
N ARG A 90 -1.95 23.92 -25.82
CA ARG A 90 -1.31 24.16 -27.15
C ARG A 90 -1.81 25.46 -27.79
N GLU A 91 -3.13 25.70 -27.74
CA GLU A 91 -3.79 26.86 -28.36
C GLU A 91 -4.28 27.78 -27.24
N GLY A 92 -3.35 28.21 -26.37
CA GLY A 92 -3.68 29.03 -25.22
C GLY A 92 -3.77 30.51 -25.59
N GLY A 93 -4.76 31.18 -25.00
CA GLY A 93 -4.86 32.63 -24.97
C GLY A 93 -4.09 33.22 -23.79
N ASP A 94 -4.30 34.53 -23.57
CA ASP A 94 -3.91 35.22 -22.35
C ASP A 94 -5.19 35.48 -21.54
N HIS A 95 -5.36 34.74 -20.46
CA HIS A 95 -6.54 34.79 -19.60
C HIS A 95 -6.19 35.42 -18.27
N ASP A 96 -6.97 36.38 -17.85
CA ASP A 96 -6.85 37.00 -16.52
C ASP A 96 -7.75 36.21 -15.55
N ILE A 97 -7.21 35.14 -14.99
CA ILE A 97 -7.91 34.24 -14.07
C ILE A 97 -7.50 34.57 -12.64
N VAL A 98 -8.47 34.88 -11.79
CA VAL A 98 -8.26 35.11 -10.36
C VAL A 98 -8.78 33.89 -9.59
N VAL A 99 -7.87 33.22 -8.86
CA VAL A 99 -8.21 32.10 -8.00
C VAL A 99 -8.36 32.59 -6.56
N ALA A 100 -9.53 32.33 -5.98
CA ALA A 100 -9.79 32.58 -4.55
C ALA A 100 -9.73 31.24 -3.80
N LEU A 101 -8.90 31.15 -2.78
CA LEU A 101 -8.72 29.94 -1.99
C LEU A 101 -9.51 30.01 -0.68
N THR A 102 -10.23 28.95 -0.36
CA THR A 102 -10.95 28.78 0.91
C THR A 102 -10.28 27.68 1.73
N PRO A 103 -9.64 28.02 2.85
CA PRO A 103 -9.04 27.03 3.74
C PRO A 103 -10.08 26.05 4.27
N SER A 104 -9.74 24.76 4.24
CA SER A 104 -10.51 23.68 4.86
C SER A 104 -9.59 22.78 5.68
N ALA A 105 -10.09 22.27 6.80
CA ALA A 105 -9.36 21.31 7.60
C ALA A 105 -9.51 19.90 7.00
N ALA A 106 -8.43 19.14 6.95
CA ALA A 106 -8.52 17.71 6.71
C ALA A 106 -9.24 17.01 7.89
N PRO A 107 -9.97 15.91 7.65
CA PRO A 107 -10.51 15.11 8.73
C PRO A 107 -9.39 14.66 9.70
N VAL A 108 -9.70 14.58 10.99
CA VAL A 108 -8.75 14.07 12.00
C VAL A 108 -8.72 12.55 11.90
N LEU A 109 -7.71 12.01 11.24
CA LEU A 109 -7.59 10.57 10.99
C LEU A 109 -6.40 9.95 11.75
N TYR A 110 -5.38 10.75 12.04
CA TYR A 110 -4.16 10.26 12.68
C TYR A 110 -4.09 10.68 14.14
N ALA A 111 -3.47 9.85 14.97
CA ALA A 111 -3.16 10.25 16.34
C ALA A 111 -2.28 11.51 16.34
N THR A 112 -2.62 12.47 17.20
CA THR A 112 -1.79 13.65 17.44
C THR A 112 -0.55 13.21 18.22
N GLY A 113 0.54 12.93 17.50
CA GLY A 113 1.85 12.69 18.09
C GLY A 113 2.67 13.98 18.13
N SER A 114 3.91 13.88 18.61
CA SER A 114 4.90 14.96 18.55
C SER A 114 5.09 15.46 17.11
N ASP A 115 5.27 16.77 16.95
CA ASP A 115 5.72 17.38 15.69
C ASP A 115 7.23 17.21 15.48
N GLU A 116 7.88 16.52 16.40
CA GLU A 116 9.29 16.16 16.33
C GLU A 116 9.43 14.66 16.08
N PRO A 117 10.44 14.26 15.28
CA PRO A 117 10.75 12.86 15.08
C PRO A 117 11.23 12.21 16.37
N ALA A 118 11.16 10.89 16.43
CA ALA A 118 11.63 10.14 17.58
C ALA A 118 13.11 10.37 17.85
N GLU A 119 13.50 10.34 19.12
CA GLU A 119 14.91 10.41 19.50
C GLU A 119 15.68 9.22 18.91
N SER A 120 16.85 9.49 18.33
CA SER A 120 17.72 8.47 17.72
C SER A 120 18.05 7.33 18.69
N LYS A 121 18.26 7.65 19.96
CA LYS A 121 18.51 6.65 21.01
C LYS A 121 17.36 5.66 21.12
N ARG A 122 16.11 6.14 21.13
CA ARG A 122 14.92 5.28 21.21
C ARG A 122 14.83 4.34 20.01
N CYS A 123 15.09 4.84 18.81
CA CYS A 123 15.10 4.03 17.59
C CYS A 123 16.14 2.89 17.68
N VAL A 124 17.35 3.20 18.13
CA VAL A 124 18.42 2.21 18.32
C VAL A 124 18.08 1.20 19.41
N ASP A 125 17.48 1.64 20.53
CA ASP A 125 17.05 0.75 21.63
C ASP A 125 15.99 -0.27 21.16
N LEU A 126 15.01 0.15 20.30
CA LEU A 126 14.03 -0.76 19.71
C LEU A 126 14.69 -1.85 18.86
N LEU A 127 15.67 -1.47 18.03
CA LEU A 127 16.40 -2.41 17.18
C LEU A 127 17.27 -3.38 17.97
N ALA A 128 17.94 -2.89 19.02
CA ALA A 128 18.77 -3.73 19.91
C ALA A 128 17.91 -4.78 20.65
N ARG A 129 16.73 -4.38 21.14
CA ARG A 129 15.77 -5.30 21.78
C ARG A 129 15.29 -6.37 20.79
N ALA A 130 15.00 -5.99 19.54
CA ALA A 130 14.61 -6.94 18.50
C ALA A 130 15.73 -7.96 18.20
N ASP A 131 16.98 -7.51 18.03
CA ASP A 131 18.13 -8.41 17.78
C ASP A 131 18.31 -9.43 18.91
N VAL A 132 18.31 -8.96 20.16
CA VAL A 132 18.42 -9.83 21.35
C VAL A 132 17.29 -10.87 21.39
N ALA A 133 16.05 -10.45 21.16
CA ALA A 133 14.88 -11.34 21.21
C ALA A 133 14.89 -12.39 20.10
N ALA A 134 15.31 -12.02 18.88
CA ALA A 134 15.43 -12.95 17.77
C ALA A 134 16.47 -14.04 18.05
N ARG A 135 17.65 -13.65 18.55
CA ARG A 135 18.73 -14.58 18.87
C ARG A 135 18.41 -15.51 20.03
N ALA A 136 17.68 -14.99 21.03
CA ALA A 136 17.24 -15.79 22.17
C ALA A 136 16.15 -16.81 21.83
N PHE A 137 15.48 -16.69 20.69
CA PHE A 137 14.38 -17.57 20.27
C PHE A 137 14.86 -18.99 19.92
N ASP A 138 15.96 -19.09 19.14
CA ASP A 138 16.48 -20.38 18.69
C ASP A 138 17.99 -20.26 18.38
N PRO A 139 18.83 -21.21 18.83
CA PRO A 139 20.28 -21.19 18.58
C PRO A 139 20.67 -21.29 17.10
N ARG A 140 19.75 -21.68 16.22
CA ARG A 140 19.96 -21.72 14.76
C ARG A 140 19.83 -20.34 14.11
N VAL A 141 19.42 -19.29 14.83
CA VAL A 141 19.42 -17.91 14.31
C VAL A 141 20.86 -17.48 14.03
N ALA A 142 21.19 -17.32 12.75
CA ALA A 142 22.53 -17.02 12.28
C ALA A 142 22.77 -15.53 12.02
N SER A 143 21.73 -14.80 11.59
CA SER A 143 21.81 -13.36 11.32
C SER A 143 20.48 -12.68 11.57
N VAL A 144 20.53 -11.44 12.06
CA VAL A 144 19.38 -10.59 12.31
C VAL A 144 19.62 -9.22 11.67
N ASN A 145 18.70 -8.81 10.81
CA ASN A 145 18.64 -7.47 10.23
C ASN A 145 17.35 -6.81 10.68
N ALA A 146 17.46 -5.68 11.36
CA ALA A 146 16.31 -4.91 11.82
C ALA A 146 16.39 -3.48 11.30
N PHE A 147 15.23 -2.89 11.00
CA PHE A 147 15.16 -1.47 10.67
C PHE A 147 13.97 -0.82 11.36
N VAL A 148 14.10 0.48 11.62
CA VAL A 148 13.00 1.35 11.99
C VAL A 148 13.04 2.59 11.12
N THR A 149 11.88 3.00 10.64
CA THR A 149 11.66 4.30 9.97
C THR A 149 10.63 5.09 10.73
N ASP A 150 10.93 6.39 10.90
CA ASP A 150 9.99 7.37 11.45
C ASP A 150 9.90 8.53 10.46
N GLU A 151 8.71 8.76 9.94
CA GLU A 151 8.43 9.76 8.91
C GLU A 151 7.34 10.70 9.37
N LEU A 152 7.56 11.98 9.15
CA LEU A 152 6.57 13.02 9.33
C LEU A 152 6.48 13.85 8.06
N GLN A 153 5.32 13.79 7.38
CA GLN A 153 5.03 14.51 6.17
C GLN A 153 3.96 15.58 6.43
N TYR A 154 4.26 16.81 6.05
CA TYR A 154 3.29 17.90 5.94
C TYR A 154 2.98 18.13 4.46
N VAL A 155 1.71 18.15 4.11
CA VAL A 155 1.25 18.49 2.76
C VAL A 155 0.28 19.65 2.80
N GLN A 156 0.34 20.49 1.76
CA GLN A 156 -0.64 21.53 1.50
C GLN A 156 -1.04 21.47 0.03
N ILE A 157 -2.33 21.40 -0.21
CA ILE A 157 -2.90 21.22 -1.54
C ILE A 157 -3.81 22.41 -1.81
N ALA A 158 -3.50 23.14 -2.89
CA ALA A 158 -4.34 24.22 -3.39
C ALA A 158 -4.79 23.90 -4.82
N SER A 159 -6.02 24.20 -5.16
CA SER A 159 -6.56 23.95 -6.50
C SER A 159 -7.43 25.08 -7.02
N SER A 160 -7.52 25.18 -8.32
CA SER A 160 -8.19 26.29 -9.03
C SER A 160 -9.72 26.34 -8.82
N ASP A 161 -10.32 25.26 -8.29
CA ASP A 161 -11.71 25.25 -7.83
C ASP A 161 -11.90 25.88 -6.42
N GLY A 162 -10.87 26.52 -5.89
CA GLY A 162 -10.92 27.28 -4.63
C GLY A 162 -10.53 26.48 -3.39
N ARG A 163 -10.13 25.21 -3.52
CA ARG A 163 -9.74 24.38 -2.38
C ARG A 163 -8.36 24.75 -1.86
N LEU A 164 -8.22 24.79 -0.54
CA LEU A 164 -6.95 24.84 0.16
C LEU A 164 -7.05 23.94 1.39
N VAL A 165 -6.28 22.86 1.41
CA VAL A 165 -6.28 21.91 2.51
C VAL A 165 -4.86 21.57 2.95
N THR A 166 -4.67 21.37 4.24
CA THR A 166 -3.40 20.92 4.84
C THR A 166 -3.62 19.59 5.55
N ASP A 167 -2.64 18.71 5.49
CA ASP A 167 -2.66 17.43 6.18
C ASP A 167 -1.30 17.13 6.79
N ARG A 168 -1.30 16.56 8.00
CA ARG A 168 -0.10 16.11 8.71
C ARG A 168 -0.13 14.59 8.80
N ARG A 169 0.83 13.93 8.18
CA ARG A 169 0.84 12.49 7.94
C ARG A 169 2.03 11.84 8.63
N PRO A 170 1.86 11.31 9.86
CA PRO A 170 2.87 10.46 10.46
C PRO A 170 2.93 9.09 9.74
N LEU A 171 4.08 8.46 9.75
CA LEU A 171 4.24 7.09 9.26
C LEU A 171 5.42 6.43 9.92
N VAL A 172 5.19 5.33 10.62
CA VAL A 172 6.26 4.54 11.24
C VAL A 172 6.26 3.11 10.70
N ALA A 173 7.44 2.50 10.68
CA ALA A 173 7.59 1.08 10.41
C ALA A 173 8.79 0.53 11.16
N LEU A 174 8.63 -0.69 11.72
CA LEU A 174 9.70 -1.52 12.26
C LEU A 174 9.63 -2.86 11.55
N GLY A 175 10.76 -3.33 11.04
CA GLY A 175 10.84 -4.63 10.38
C GLY A 175 12.06 -5.41 10.86
N VAL A 176 11.89 -6.72 11.01
CA VAL A 176 12.94 -7.65 11.41
C VAL A 176 13.01 -8.79 10.41
N GLN A 177 14.20 -9.02 9.88
CA GLN A 177 14.54 -10.16 9.07
C GLN A 177 15.51 -11.05 9.80
N VAL A 178 15.17 -12.31 9.92
CA VAL A 178 16.00 -13.34 10.55
C VAL A 178 16.44 -14.35 9.50
N VAL A 179 17.72 -14.73 9.53
CA VAL A 179 18.24 -15.88 8.79
C VAL A 179 18.56 -16.97 9.78
N ALA A 180 17.92 -18.13 9.65
CA ALA A 180 18.23 -19.33 10.40
C ALA A 180 19.06 -20.30 9.57
N ARG A 181 19.91 -21.09 10.23
CA ARG A 181 20.83 -22.06 9.58
C ARG A 181 20.87 -23.40 10.30
N ALA A 182 20.83 -24.47 9.50
CA ALA A 182 21.06 -25.85 9.97
C ALA A 182 21.99 -26.55 8.97
N GLY A 183 23.26 -26.73 9.34
CA GLY A 183 24.27 -27.24 8.42
C GLY A 183 24.46 -26.32 7.20
N ALA A 184 24.18 -26.83 6.00
CA ALA A 184 24.25 -26.07 4.74
C ALA A 184 22.93 -25.33 4.42
N GLU A 185 21.83 -25.72 5.05
CA GLU A 185 20.51 -25.14 4.82
C GLU A 185 20.41 -23.75 5.46
N ARG A 186 19.78 -22.81 4.74
CA ARG A 186 19.53 -21.45 5.20
C ARG A 186 18.12 -21.05 4.81
N GLU A 187 17.36 -20.56 5.81
CA GLU A 187 16.01 -20.07 5.62
C GLU A 187 15.86 -18.69 6.24
N ASN A 188 14.94 -17.91 5.70
CA ASN A 188 14.67 -16.55 6.19
C ASN A 188 13.22 -16.42 6.66
N GLY A 189 13.02 -15.53 7.63
CA GLY A 189 11.73 -15.04 8.07
C GLY A 189 11.75 -13.53 8.11
N TYR A 190 10.64 -12.89 7.81
CA TYR A 190 10.47 -11.45 7.88
C TYR A 190 9.10 -11.14 8.47
N VAL A 191 9.10 -10.23 9.44
CA VAL A 191 7.89 -9.59 9.97
C VAL A 191 8.15 -8.10 10.10
N GLY A 192 7.18 -7.30 9.68
CA GLY A 192 7.23 -5.86 9.86
C GLY A 192 5.88 -5.33 10.32
N ASP A 193 5.88 -4.28 11.11
CA ASP A 193 4.69 -3.60 11.58
C ASP A 193 4.89 -2.08 11.59
N GLY A 194 3.82 -1.31 11.77
CA GLY A 194 3.84 0.15 11.76
C GLY A 194 2.47 0.74 11.49
N GLY A 195 2.42 1.91 10.87
CA GLY A 195 1.16 2.55 10.50
C GLY A 195 1.24 4.05 10.49
N ARG A 196 0.10 4.70 10.28
CA ARG A 196 -0.09 6.16 10.36
C ARG A 196 -0.23 6.60 11.83
N THR A 197 0.85 6.49 12.56
CA THR A 197 0.90 6.75 14.01
C THR A 197 2.30 7.20 14.42
N SER A 198 2.53 7.44 15.72
CA SER A 198 3.86 7.70 16.26
C SER A 198 4.60 6.40 16.58
N ILE A 199 5.90 6.50 16.81
CA ILE A 199 6.76 5.37 17.21
C ILE A 199 6.31 4.71 18.52
N ASP A 200 5.45 5.38 19.31
CA ASP A 200 4.91 4.86 20.57
C ASP A 200 4.06 3.60 20.38
N VAL A 201 3.59 3.33 19.16
CA VAL A 201 2.91 2.08 18.83
C VAL A 201 3.75 0.85 19.19
N PHE A 202 5.08 0.96 19.12
CA PHE A 202 5.99 -0.14 19.44
C PHE A 202 6.19 -0.37 20.95
N ASP A 203 5.62 0.46 21.81
CA ASP A 203 5.54 0.17 23.23
C ASP A 203 4.45 -0.86 23.53
N GLN A 204 3.40 -0.94 22.69
CA GLN A 204 2.30 -1.91 22.81
C GLN A 204 2.59 -3.20 22.03
N GLN A 205 3.17 -3.05 20.83
CA GLN A 205 3.63 -4.15 19.97
C GLN A 205 5.13 -4.26 20.11
N THR A 206 5.58 -4.99 21.11
CA THR A 206 7.00 -4.99 21.46
C THR A 206 7.87 -5.46 20.29
N PRO A 207 9.02 -4.81 20.02
CA PRO A 207 9.96 -5.26 18.99
C PRO A 207 10.35 -6.74 19.14
N GLU A 208 10.29 -7.23 20.39
CA GLU A 208 10.55 -8.62 20.73
C GLU A 208 9.53 -9.57 20.12
N SER A 209 8.24 -9.20 20.04
CA SER A 209 7.22 -10.06 19.43
C SER A 209 7.43 -10.19 17.92
N ILE A 210 7.72 -9.07 17.25
CA ILE A 210 8.06 -9.02 15.81
C ILE A 210 9.29 -9.89 15.52
N ALA A 211 10.33 -9.76 16.37
CA ALA A 211 11.57 -10.47 16.21
C ALA A 211 11.44 -11.98 16.44
N ARG A 212 10.69 -12.39 17.47
CA ARG A 212 10.40 -13.82 17.74
C ARG A 212 9.58 -14.45 16.62
N GLU A 213 8.58 -13.74 16.08
CA GLU A 213 7.78 -14.24 14.97
C GLU A 213 8.63 -14.38 13.69
N SER A 214 9.52 -13.43 13.38
CA SER A 214 10.49 -13.56 12.30
C SER A 214 11.41 -14.78 12.49
N ALA A 215 11.89 -15.01 13.70
CA ALA A 215 12.73 -16.15 14.03
C ALA A 215 11.95 -17.47 13.94
N ARG A 216 10.68 -17.50 14.38
CA ARG A 216 9.79 -18.65 14.24
C ARG A 216 9.61 -19.03 12.76
N ILE A 217 9.30 -18.04 11.89
CA ILE A 217 9.14 -18.28 10.46
C ILE A 217 10.44 -18.83 9.84
N ALA A 218 11.59 -18.24 10.15
CA ALA A 218 12.87 -18.69 9.63
C ALA A 218 13.19 -20.12 10.06
N THR A 219 13.03 -20.43 11.35
CA THR A 219 13.39 -21.73 11.92
C THR A 219 12.40 -22.84 11.55
N SER A 220 11.12 -22.51 11.36
CA SER A 220 10.10 -23.50 10.93
C SER A 220 10.32 -24.01 9.50
N LYS A 221 10.99 -23.23 8.65
CA LYS A 221 11.31 -23.63 7.28
C LYS A 221 12.56 -24.50 7.17
N LEU A 222 13.39 -24.57 8.21
CA LEU A 222 14.52 -25.49 8.24
C LEU A 222 13.98 -26.93 8.27
N GLY A 223 14.38 -27.74 7.28
CA GLY A 223 13.86 -29.09 7.07
C GLY A 223 12.48 -29.14 6.42
N ALA A 224 11.98 -28.01 5.90
CA ALA A 224 10.72 -27.99 5.16
C ALA A 224 10.77 -28.88 3.92
N ARG A 225 9.63 -29.49 3.58
CA ARG A 225 9.48 -30.28 2.34
C ARG A 225 9.42 -29.34 1.13
N ASP A 226 9.87 -29.83 -0.02
CA ASP A 226 9.63 -29.12 -1.26
C ASP A 226 8.14 -29.06 -1.56
N ALA A 227 7.64 -27.90 -1.97
CA ALA A 227 6.22 -27.73 -2.26
C ALA A 227 5.78 -28.61 -3.43
N PRO A 228 4.58 -29.20 -3.38
CA PRO A 228 4.01 -29.94 -4.50
C PRO A 228 3.76 -28.99 -5.69
N ALA A 229 3.82 -29.53 -6.90
CA ALA A 229 3.44 -28.81 -8.11
C ALA A 229 2.11 -29.34 -8.65
N GLY A 230 1.28 -28.46 -9.21
CA GLY A 230 0.02 -28.82 -9.84
C GLY A 230 -1.17 -28.03 -9.34
N GLU A 231 -2.34 -28.37 -9.84
CA GLU A 231 -3.61 -27.76 -9.45
C GLU A 231 -4.16 -28.45 -8.20
N MET A 232 -4.48 -27.66 -7.17
CA MET A 232 -5.00 -28.19 -5.90
C MET A 232 -5.81 -27.13 -5.14
N PRO A 233 -6.64 -27.54 -4.15
CA PRO A 233 -7.24 -26.60 -3.21
C PRO A 233 -6.17 -25.82 -2.43
N VAL A 234 -6.38 -24.52 -2.27
CA VAL A 234 -5.47 -23.63 -1.53
C VAL A 234 -6.26 -22.84 -0.51
N VAL A 235 -5.76 -22.83 0.72
CA VAL A 235 -6.23 -21.90 1.76
C VAL A 235 -5.27 -20.74 1.84
N ILE A 236 -5.80 -19.51 1.69
CA ILE A 236 -5.08 -18.27 1.90
C ILE A 236 -5.27 -17.88 3.36
N GLY A 237 -4.18 -17.68 4.10
CA GLY A 237 -4.21 -17.27 5.50
C GLY A 237 -4.69 -15.83 5.66
N ALA A 238 -5.29 -15.55 6.82
CA ALA A 238 -5.80 -14.22 7.16
C ALA A 238 -4.66 -13.18 7.20
N GLY A 239 -5.01 -11.92 7.02
CA GLY A 239 -4.09 -10.78 7.05
C GLY A 239 -3.19 -10.71 5.83
N GLY A 240 -1.98 -11.27 5.88
CA GLY A 240 -0.96 -11.20 4.82
C GLY A 240 -1.40 -11.75 3.47
N GLY A 241 -2.37 -12.66 3.45
CA GLY A 241 -3.03 -13.13 2.23
C GLY A 241 -3.71 -12.03 1.42
N GLY A 242 -4.01 -10.88 2.02
CA GLY A 242 -4.61 -9.72 1.36
C GLY A 242 -3.76 -9.14 0.21
N VAL A 243 -2.48 -9.48 0.12
CA VAL A 243 -1.66 -9.17 -1.07
C VAL A 243 -2.28 -9.76 -2.33
N LEU A 244 -2.93 -10.93 -2.24
CA LEU A 244 -3.65 -11.51 -3.37
C LEU A 244 -4.76 -10.57 -3.87
N LEU A 245 -5.55 -9.98 -2.97
CA LEU A 245 -6.61 -9.03 -3.35
C LEU A 245 -6.03 -7.76 -3.98
N HIS A 246 -4.95 -7.24 -3.39
CA HIS A 246 -4.28 -6.03 -3.88
C HIS A 246 -3.81 -6.20 -5.33
N GLU A 247 -3.15 -7.29 -5.63
CA GLU A 247 -2.59 -7.53 -6.95
C GLU A 247 -3.65 -8.07 -7.93
N ALA A 248 -4.38 -9.14 -7.54
CA ALA A 248 -5.29 -9.83 -8.44
C ALA A 248 -6.54 -9.00 -8.79
N VAL A 249 -6.94 -8.07 -7.94
CA VAL A 249 -8.15 -7.25 -8.12
C VAL A 249 -7.83 -5.77 -8.07
N GLY A 250 -7.15 -5.30 -7.03
CA GLY A 250 -6.97 -3.90 -6.71
C GLY A 250 -6.37 -3.08 -7.87
N HIS A 251 -5.20 -3.48 -8.39
CA HIS A 251 -4.59 -2.79 -9.53
C HIS A 251 -5.46 -2.80 -10.78
N GLY A 252 -6.23 -3.86 -11.01
CA GLY A 252 -7.18 -3.94 -12.11
C GLY A 252 -8.35 -2.95 -11.99
N LEU A 253 -8.65 -2.46 -10.78
CA LEU A 253 -9.74 -1.53 -10.51
C LEU A 253 -9.30 -0.06 -10.37
N GLU A 254 -8.06 0.27 -10.67
CA GLU A 254 -7.60 1.65 -10.78
C GLU A 254 -8.15 2.31 -12.06
N ALA A 255 -8.69 3.51 -11.94
CA ALA A 255 -9.52 4.13 -12.98
C ALA A 255 -8.78 4.46 -14.27
N ASP A 256 -7.50 4.77 -14.22
CA ASP A 256 -6.70 5.10 -15.40
C ASP A 256 -6.56 3.93 -16.38
N PHE A 257 -6.44 2.69 -15.88
CA PHE A 257 -6.47 1.49 -16.70
C PHE A 257 -7.88 1.21 -17.27
N ASN A 258 -8.90 1.40 -16.43
CA ASN A 258 -10.30 1.14 -16.83
C ASN A 258 -10.79 2.15 -17.86
N ARG A 259 -10.49 3.45 -17.69
CA ARG A 259 -10.82 4.48 -18.67
C ARG A 259 -10.14 4.25 -20.02
N LYS A 260 -8.90 3.78 -20.02
CA LYS A 260 -8.15 3.47 -21.25
C LYS A 260 -8.52 2.13 -21.89
N GLY A 261 -9.36 1.33 -21.25
CA GLY A 261 -9.72 0.00 -21.74
C GLY A 261 -8.60 -1.02 -21.66
N THR A 262 -7.60 -0.80 -20.78
CA THR A 262 -6.41 -1.67 -20.62
C THR A 262 -6.48 -2.61 -19.44
N SER A 263 -7.53 -2.52 -18.62
CA SER A 263 -7.83 -3.49 -17.57
C SER A 263 -8.87 -4.49 -18.05
N LEU A 264 -8.75 -5.72 -17.60
CA LEU A 264 -9.75 -6.76 -17.84
C LEU A 264 -11.11 -6.46 -17.15
N TYR A 265 -11.16 -5.51 -16.22
CA TYR A 265 -12.39 -5.04 -15.57
C TYR A 265 -13.05 -3.85 -16.29
N SER A 266 -12.47 -3.36 -17.39
CA SER A 266 -12.98 -2.19 -18.10
C SER A 266 -14.38 -2.40 -18.64
N GLY A 267 -15.31 -1.48 -18.30
CA GLY A 267 -16.72 -1.51 -18.73
C GLY A 267 -17.58 -2.58 -18.05
N ARG A 268 -17.09 -3.24 -16.99
CA ARG A 268 -17.77 -4.37 -16.34
C ARG A 268 -18.48 -4.03 -15.03
N ILE A 269 -18.73 -2.75 -14.74
CA ILE A 269 -19.53 -2.36 -13.57
C ILE A 269 -20.92 -2.98 -13.70
N GLY A 270 -21.37 -3.69 -12.66
CA GLY A 270 -22.62 -4.47 -12.63
C GLY A 270 -22.45 -5.95 -12.98
N ASP A 271 -21.32 -6.34 -13.57
CA ASP A 271 -21.03 -7.74 -13.88
C ASP A 271 -20.59 -8.53 -12.65
N ARG A 272 -20.83 -9.83 -12.69
CA ARG A 272 -20.21 -10.78 -11.75
C ARG A 272 -18.74 -11.00 -12.12
N VAL A 273 -17.84 -10.68 -11.18
CA VAL A 273 -16.37 -10.80 -11.34
C VAL A 273 -15.75 -11.72 -10.30
N ALA A 274 -16.54 -12.19 -9.33
CA ALA A 274 -16.09 -13.07 -8.24
C ALA A 274 -17.25 -13.96 -7.76
N SER A 275 -16.94 -14.92 -6.89
CA SER A 275 -17.95 -15.68 -6.12
C SER A 275 -18.85 -14.73 -5.31
N GLU A 276 -20.10 -15.13 -5.07
CA GLU A 276 -21.04 -14.37 -4.23
C GLU A 276 -20.57 -14.18 -2.78
N LEU A 277 -19.61 -14.98 -2.33
CA LEU A 277 -18.98 -14.85 -1.02
C LEU A 277 -17.96 -13.71 -0.95
N VAL A 278 -17.59 -13.12 -2.09
CA VAL A 278 -16.51 -12.13 -2.18
C VAL A 278 -17.09 -10.72 -2.16
N THR A 279 -16.72 -9.98 -1.12
CA THR A 279 -16.89 -8.52 -1.04
C THR A 279 -15.51 -7.90 -0.81
N ILE A 280 -15.17 -6.84 -1.54
CA ILE A 280 -13.86 -6.18 -1.48
C ILE A 280 -14.06 -4.68 -1.31
N TYR A 281 -13.40 -4.13 -0.30
CA TYR A 281 -13.35 -2.71 -0.01
C TYR A 281 -11.95 -2.14 -0.27
N ASP A 282 -11.87 -0.83 -0.50
CA ASP A 282 -10.63 -0.04 -0.41
C ASP A 282 -10.92 1.23 0.37
N ASP A 283 -10.43 1.30 1.60
CA ASP A 283 -10.76 2.39 2.52
C ASP A 283 -9.57 3.33 2.73
N GLY A 284 -9.82 4.62 2.55
CA GLY A 284 -8.85 5.69 2.83
C GLY A 284 -8.95 6.25 4.24
N ASP A 285 -10.02 5.96 4.98
CA ASP A 285 -10.40 6.61 6.24
C ASP A 285 -10.28 5.73 7.49
N LEU A 286 -9.54 4.63 7.43
CA LEU A 286 -9.29 3.76 8.58
C LEU A 286 -8.22 4.37 9.50
N PRO A 287 -8.55 4.70 10.79
CA PRO A 287 -7.60 5.31 11.70
C PRO A 287 -6.36 4.46 11.94
N GLY A 288 -5.17 5.06 11.85
CA GLY A 288 -3.91 4.41 12.15
C GLY A 288 -3.39 3.43 11.09
N GLU A 289 -4.23 3.08 10.09
CA GLU A 289 -3.81 2.14 9.04
C GLU A 289 -2.84 2.77 8.05
N ARG A 290 -1.87 1.98 7.59
CA ARG A 290 -0.74 2.45 6.78
C ARG A 290 -1.17 3.11 5.46
N GLY A 291 -2.18 2.57 4.80
CA GLY A 291 -2.69 3.07 3.52
C GLY A 291 -3.62 4.26 3.64
N SER A 292 -4.03 4.63 4.85
CA SER A 292 -5.03 5.66 5.08
C SER A 292 -4.51 7.06 4.75
N VAL A 293 -5.42 7.91 4.27
CA VAL A 293 -5.20 9.32 3.96
C VAL A 293 -6.42 10.12 4.40
N ALA A 294 -6.22 11.15 5.21
CA ALA A 294 -7.31 12.04 5.60
C ALA A 294 -7.87 12.77 4.39
N VAL A 295 -6.96 13.22 3.54
CA VAL A 295 -7.24 13.65 2.16
C VAL A 295 -6.21 13.00 1.24
N ASP A 296 -6.59 12.70 -0.01
CA ASP A 296 -5.63 12.25 -1.02
C ASP A 296 -4.72 13.40 -1.49
N ASP A 297 -3.80 13.13 -2.41
CA ASP A 297 -2.83 14.14 -2.87
C ASP A 297 -3.42 15.11 -3.91
N GLU A 298 -4.73 15.10 -4.09
CA GLU A 298 -5.53 16.07 -4.84
C GLU A 298 -6.51 16.83 -3.93
N GLY A 299 -6.43 16.60 -2.60
CA GLY A 299 -7.25 17.25 -1.58
C GLY A 299 -8.68 16.69 -1.47
N THR A 300 -8.95 15.51 -2.01
CA THR A 300 -10.23 14.81 -1.84
C THR A 300 -10.18 13.95 -0.58
N ALA A 301 -11.22 14.01 0.27
CA ALA A 301 -11.26 13.19 1.48
C ALA A 301 -11.13 11.71 1.17
N GLY A 302 -10.37 10.99 2.00
CA GLY A 302 -10.37 9.54 2.01
C GLY A 302 -11.77 9.00 2.36
N THR A 303 -12.21 7.97 1.67
CA THR A 303 -13.56 7.42 1.84
C THR A 303 -13.56 5.91 1.88
N HIS A 304 -14.64 5.34 2.40
CA HIS A 304 -14.99 3.94 2.22
C HIS A 304 -15.42 3.69 0.75
N LYS A 305 -14.80 2.72 0.10
CA LYS A 305 -15.06 2.37 -1.30
C LYS A 305 -15.44 0.90 -1.42
N VAL A 306 -16.65 0.64 -1.91
CA VAL A 306 -17.08 -0.71 -2.26
C VAL A 306 -16.63 -0.99 -3.70
N LEU A 307 -15.63 -1.85 -3.86
CA LEU A 307 -15.12 -2.23 -5.18
C LEU A 307 -15.88 -3.42 -5.76
N VAL A 308 -16.06 -4.47 -4.96
CA VAL A 308 -16.86 -5.66 -5.30
C VAL A 308 -17.80 -5.95 -4.14
N GLU A 309 -19.06 -6.22 -4.42
CA GLU A 309 -20.09 -6.57 -3.43
C GLU A 309 -20.79 -7.86 -3.84
N ASN A 310 -20.70 -8.90 -3.02
CA ASN A 310 -21.30 -10.22 -3.29
C ASN A 310 -20.96 -10.73 -4.70
N GLY A 311 -19.69 -10.55 -5.09
CA GLY A 311 -19.16 -10.93 -6.40
C GLY A 311 -19.46 -9.99 -7.56
N ILE A 312 -20.20 -8.90 -7.34
CA ILE A 312 -20.59 -7.92 -8.37
C ILE A 312 -19.65 -6.71 -8.32
N LEU A 313 -19.08 -6.32 -9.45
CA LEU A 313 -18.25 -5.13 -9.56
C LEU A 313 -19.09 -3.87 -9.37
N ARG A 314 -18.71 -3.02 -8.40
CA ARG A 314 -19.46 -1.80 -8.04
C ARG A 314 -18.79 -0.51 -8.48
N GLY A 315 -17.47 -0.46 -8.54
CA GLY A 315 -16.78 0.78 -8.88
C GLY A 315 -15.29 0.62 -9.11
N TYR A 316 -14.67 1.74 -9.46
CA TYR A 316 -13.23 1.88 -9.63
C TYR A 316 -12.68 2.93 -8.68
N MET A 317 -11.41 2.84 -8.35
CA MET A 317 -10.70 3.86 -7.59
C MET A 317 -10.34 5.03 -8.50
N GLN A 318 -10.90 6.21 -8.19
CA GLN A 318 -10.85 7.40 -9.04
C GLN A 318 -9.93 8.48 -8.46
N ASP A 319 -9.01 8.99 -9.28
CA ASP A 319 -8.43 10.32 -9.11
C ASP A 319 -9.33 11.39 -9.76
N ARG A 320 -9.00 12.66 -9.63
CA ARG A 320 -9.81 13.75 -10.18
C ARG A 320 -9.87 13.74 -11.70
N LEU A 321 -8.73 13.49 -12.37
CA LEU A 321 -8.67 13.50 -13.84
C LEU A 321 -9.52 12.38 -14.42
N ASN A 322 -9.32 11.14 -13.95
CA ASN A 322 -10.06 10.01 -14.49
C ASN A 322 -11.55 10.06 -14.10
N ALA A 323 -11.88 10.52 -12.90
CA ALA A 323 -13.26 10.76 -12.48
C ALA A 323 -13.98 11.75 -13.41
N HIS A 324 -13.34 12.90 -13.69
CA HIS A 324 -13.90 13.90 -14.62
C HIS A 324 -14.12 13.31 -16.01
N LEU A 325 -13.13 12.61 -16.57
CA LEU A 325 -13.22 12.01 -17.91
C LEU A 325 -14.19 10.84 -18.01
N MET A 326 -14.52 10.20 -16.91
CA MET A 326 -15.52 9.13 -16.83
C MET A 326 -16.91 9.63 -16.39
N GLY A 327 -17.07 10.92 -16.08
CA GLY A 327 -18.33 11.51 -15.65
C GLY A 327 -18.81 11.06 -14.28
N VAL A 328 -17.87 10.74 -13.37
CA VAL A 328 -18.15 10.28 -12.00
C VAL A 328 -17.42 11.15 -10.97
N ALA A 329 -17.70 10.95 -9.69
CA ALA A 329 -16.97 11.63 -8.62
C ALA A 329 -15.60 10.99 -8.33
N SER A 330 -14.60 11.79 -7.90
CA SER A 330 -13.35 11.27 -7.34
C SER A 330 -13.63 10.52 -6.04
N THR A 331 -12.87 9.45 -5.80
CA THR A 331 -13.03 8.58 -4.62
C THR A 331 -11.94 8.80 -3.55
N GLY A 332 -11.15 9.88 -3.67
CA GLY A 332 -10.02 10.10 -2.75
C GLY A 332 -8.89 9.08 -2.94
N SER A 333 -8.65 8.71 -4.20
CA SER A 333 -7.63 7.72 -4.57
C SER A 333 -6.49 8.32 -5.40
N GLY A 334 -6.45 9.65 -5.60
CA GLY A 334 -5.39 10.36 -6.32
C GLY A 334 -4.14 10.47 -5.45
N ARG A 335 -3.17 9.56 -5.61
CA ARG A 335 -1.97 9.50 -4.76
C ARG A 335 -0.68 9.63 -5.56
N ARG A 336 0.35 10.19 -4.94
CA ARG A 336 1.71 10.35 -5.50
C ARG A 336 2.78 9.99 -4.48
N GLU A 337 3.96 9.61 -4.95
CA GLU A 337 5.10 9.35 -4.07
C GLU A 337 5.66 10.64 -3.44
N SER A 338 5.67 11.73 -4.21
CA SER A 338 6.16 13.04 -3.75
C SER A 338 5.71 14.17 -4.69
N TYR A 339 6.03 15.42 -4.32
CA TYR A 339 5.81 16.60 -5.17
C TYR A 339 6.52 16.53 -6.54
N ARG A 340 7.42 15.59 -6.77
CA ARG A 340 8.18 15.46 -8.04
C ARG A 340 7.41 14.72 -9.13
N VAL A 341 6.28 14.13 -8.79
CA VAL A 341 5.52 13.28 -9.70
C VAL A 341 4.02 13.60 -9.70
N LEU A 342 3.35 13.27 -10.81
CA LEU A 342 1.89 13.40 -10.93
C LEU A 342 1.16 12.41 -10.02
N PRO A 343 -0.01 12.81 -9.46
CA PRO A 343 -0.91 11.85 -8.82
C PRO A 343 -1.49 10.90 -9.85
N GLN A 344 -1.85 9.71 -9.38
CA GLN A 344 -2.53 8.69 -10.17
C GLN A 344 -3.47 7.89 -9.26
N PRO A 345 -4.48 7.20 -9.82
CA PRO A 345 -5.34 6.33 -9.02
C PRO A 345 -4.52 5.24 -8.32
N ARG A 346 -4.68 5.11 -7.00
CA ARG A 346 -3.95 4.14 -6.17
C ARG A 346 -4.85 3.61 -5.07
N MET A 347 -4.60 2.37 -4.67
CA MET A 347 -5.19 1.78 -3.48
C MET A 347 -4.78 2.51 -2.20
N CYS A 348 -5.62 2.40 -1.18
CA CYS A 348 -5.39 2.79 0.21
C CYS A 348 -5.25 1.53 1.08
N ASN A 349 -6.35 1.07 1.66
CA ASN A 349 -6.38 -0.18 2.41
C ASN A 349 -7.38 -1.12 1.72
N THR A 350 -6.88 -2.09 0.97
CA THR A 350 -7.70 -3.04 0.22
C THR A 350 -7.92 -4.30 1.05
N PHE A 351 -9.16 -4.63 1.35
CA PHE A 351 -9.45 -5.78 2.21
C PHE A 351 -10.80 -6.44 1.92
N MET A 352 -10.95 -7.66 2.43
CA MET A 352 -12.20 -8.42 2.45
C MET A 352 -12.77 -8.46 3.87
N PRO A 353 -14.07 -8.19 4.06
CA PRO A 353 -14.73 -8.31 5.36
C PRO A 353 -14.83 -9.78 5.83
N PRO A 354 -15.11 -10.02 7.13
CA PRO A 354 -15.26 -11.38 7.65
C PRO A 354 -16.46 -12.10 7.02
N GLY A 355 -16.27 -13.40 6.75
CA GLY A 355 -17.33 -14.35 6.44
C GLY A 355 -17.86 -15.06 7.68
N THR A 356 -18.32 -16.31 7.52
CA THR A 356 -19.01 -17.06 8.59
C THR A 356 -18.27 -18.31 9.06
N SER A 357 -17.29 -18.82 8.27
CA SER A 357 -16.57 -20.05 8.61
C SER A 357 -15.47 -19.80 9.62
N THR A 358 -15.12 -20.78 10.41
CA THR A 358 -13.87 -20.79 11.17
C THR A 358 -12.72 -21.25 10.28
N ARG A 359 -11.49 -20.83 10.61
CA ARG A 359 -10.28 -21.33 9.95
C ARG A 359 -10.20 -22.86 9.98
N ASP A 360 -10.54 -23.45 11.10
CA ASP A 360 -10.46 -24.91 11.29
C ASP A 360 -11.49 -25.66 10.42
N GLU A 361 -12.71 -25.14 10.27
CA GLU A 361 -13.70 -25.68 9.34
C GLU A 361 -13.21 -25.60 7.89
N ILE A 362 -12.59 -24.47 7.50
CA ILE A 362 -12.01 -24.29 6.17
C ILE A 362 -10.93 -25.35 5.90
N VAL A 363 -9.98 -25.51 6.83
CA VAL A 363 -8.90 -26.49 6.71
C VAL A 363 -9.45 -27.91 6.71
N ALA A 364 -10.39 -28.24 7.60
CA ALA A 364 -11.01 -29.57 7.70
C ALA A 364 -11.79 -29.97 6.43
N SER A 365 -12.22 -29.02 5.62
CA SER A 365 -12.92 -29.25 4.36
C SER A 365 -12.03 -29.73 3.21
N ILE A 366 -10.71 -29.88 3.43
CA ILE A 366 -9.70 -30.20 2.40
C ILE A 366 -8.99 -31.49 2.81
N ASP A 367 -9.07 -32.52 1.95
CA ASP A 367 -8.33 -33.75 2.17
C ASP A 367 -6.84 -33.59 1.87
N ARG A 368 -6.52 -33.00 0.71
CA ARG A 368 -5.15 -32.68 0.28
C ARG A 368 -5.09 -31.31 -0.37
N GLY A 369 -4.19 -30.45 0.09
CA GLY A 369 -4.04 -29.08 -0.42
C GLY A 369 -2.89 -28.33 0.21
N LEU A 370 -2.88 -27.01 0.00
CA LEU A 370 -1.85 -26.12 0.52
C LEU A 370 -2.49 -25.02 1.39
N TYR A 371 -1.87 -24.73 2.53
CA TYR A 371 -2.14 -23.53 3.33
C TYR A 371 -1.04 -22.51 3.08
N ALA A 372 -1.37 -21.40 2.41
CA ALA A 372 -0.48 -20.27 2.17
C ALA A 372 -0.71 -19.22 3.28
N SER A 373 0.14 -19.24 4.30
CA SER A 373 0.01 -18.36 5.48
C SER A 373 0.38 -16.91 5.14
N SER A 374 1.46 -16.71 4.37
CA SER A 374 1.91 -15.38 3.98
C SER A 374 2.67 -15.41 2.63
N PHE A 375 2.82 -14.21 2.04
CA PHE A 375 3.50 -14.01 0.77
C PHE A 375 4.69 -13.07 0.93
N SER A 376 5.78 -13.32 0.20
CA SER A 376 6.98 -12.47 0.17
C SER A 376 6.98 -11.46 -0.96
N GLY A 377 6.04 -11.55 -1.89
CA GLY A 377 5.88 -10.66 -3.02
C GLY A 377 5.15 -11.34 -4.15
N GLY A 378 4.82 -10.57 -5.17
CA GLY A 378 4.13 -11.04 -6.36
C GLY A 378 4.07 -9.95 -7.42
N GLN A 379 3.52 -10.31 -8.55
CA GLN A 379 3.25 -9.39 -9.65
C GLN A 379 2.00 -9.82 -10.41
N VAL A 380 1.35 -8.85 -11.03
CA VAL A 380 0.17 -9.07 -11.87
C VAL A 380 0.35 -8.41 -13.24
N GLU A 381 -0.09 -9.07 -14.28
CA GLU A 381 -0.30 -8.46 -15.58
C GLU A 381 -1.74 -7.92 -15.66
N ILE A 382 -1.90 -6.60 -15.48
CA ILE A 382 -3.20 -5.93 -15.30
C ILE A 382 -4.14 -6.16 -16.49
N SER A 383 -3.60 -6.24 -17.72
CA SER A 383 -4.39 -6.41 -18.94
C SER A 383 -5.02 -7.80 -19.05
N LYS A 384 -4.38 -8.81 -18.50
CA LYS A 384 -4.82 -10.22 -18.54
C LYS A 384 -5.29 -10.73 -17.20
N GLY A 385 -4.81 -10.12 -16.10
CA GLY A 385 -5.08 -10.55 -14.73
C GLY A 385 -4.22 -11.72 -14.25
N ASP A 386 -3.24 -12.14 -15.03
CA ASP A 386 -2.36 -13.23 -14.66
C ASP A 386 -1.42 -12.80 -13.53
N PHE A 387 -1.31 -13.62 -12.51
CA PHE A 387 -0.46 -13.36 -11.34
C PHE A 387 0.51 -14.48 -11.01
N VAL A 388 1.61 -14.12 -10.37
CA VAL A 388 2.55 -15.03 -9.71
C VAL A 388 2.88 -14.48 -8.33
N PHE A 389 2.68 -15.30 -7.28
CA PHE A 389 2.99 -14.95 -5.88
C PHE A 389 3.94 -15.94 -5.27
N MET A 390 4.97 -15.46 -4.62
CA MET A 390 5.88 -16.29 -3.82
C MET A 390 5.32 -16.46 -2.42
N ILE A 391 5.11 -17.71 -1.99
CA ILE A 391 4.68 -18.03 -0.63
C ILE A 391 5.88 -17.91 0.31
N ALA A 392 5.80 -17.01 1.27
CA ALA A 392 6.83 -16.81 2.30
C ALA A 392 6.75 -17.88 3.39
N GLU A 393 5.53 -18.24 3.77
CA GLU A 393 5.24 -19.29 4.74
C GLU A 393 4.04 -20.11 4.26
N GLY A 394 4.24 -21.43 4.10
CA GLY A 394 3.21 -22.35 3.63
C GLY A 394 3.34 -23.72 4.26
N TYR A 395 2.24 -24.44 4.26
CA TYR A 395 2.12 -25.78 4.88
C TYR A 395 1.27 -26.70 4.01
N LEU A 396 1.53 -28.00 4.07
CA LEU A 396 0.63 -29.00 3.50
C LEU A 396 -0.66 -29.07 4.33
N ILE A 397 -1.77 -29.32 3.64
CA ILE A 397 -3.01 -29.78 4.26
C ILE A 397 -3.16 -31.25 3.89
N GLU A 398 -3.26 -32.13 4.89
CA GLU A 398 -3.42 -33.57 4.72
C GLU A 398 -4.51 -34.07 5.70
N ASN A 399 -5.54 -34.73 5.18
CA ASN A 399 -6.69 -35.24 5.97
C ASN A 399 -7.34 -34.16 6.86
N GLY A 400 -7.57 -32.97 6.31
CA GLY A 400 -8.21 -31.86 7.03
C GLY A 400 -7.35 -31.19 8.09
N LYS A 401 -6.03 -31.34 8.07
CA LYS A 401 -5.11 -30.78 9.06
C LYS A 401 -3.91 -30.12 8.39
N ILE A 402 -3.45 -29.01 8.97
CA ILE A 402 -2.17 -28.40 8.61
C ILE A 402 -1.06 -29.30 9.14
N THR A 403 -0.11 -29.70 8.26
CA THR A 403 0.94 -30.66 8.59
C THR A 403 2.34 -30.06 8.38
N ALA A 404 3.10 -30.52 7.40
CA ALA A 404 4.49 -30.15 7.21
C ALA A 404 4.65 -28.74 6.58
N PRO A 405 5.63 -27.94 7.02
CA PRO A 405 6.00 -26.72 6.32
C PRO A 405 6.55 -27.05 4.93
N VAL A 406 6.32 -26.14 3.97
CA VAL A 406 6.83 -26.26 2.61
C VAL A 406 7.72 -25.07 2.26
N ARG A 407 8.67 -25.31 1.33
CA ARG A 407 9.53 -24.30 0.72
C ARG A 407 9.39 -24.28 -0.80
N GLY A 408 9.78 -23.17 -1.42
CA GLY A 408 9.78 -23.02 -2.87
C GLY A 408 8.40 -23.02 -3.52
N ALA A 409 7.36 -22.72 -2.75
CA ALA A 409 5.99 -22.64 -3.25
C ALA A 409 5.69 -21.29 -3.91
N THR A 410 5.03 -21.33 -5.06
CA THR A 410 4.44 -20.17 -5.72
C THR A 410 2.97 -20.43 -6.05
N LEU A 411 2.13 -19.39 -5.99
CA LEU A 411 0.79 -19.46 -6.57
C LEU A 411 0.82 -18.80 -7.94
N VAL A 412 0.27 -19.48 -8.92
CA VAL A 412 0.12 -18.99 -10.29
C VAL A 412 -1.36 -19.07 -10.67
N GLY A 413 -1.88 -18.01 -11.23
CA GLY A 413 -3.30 -17.99 -11.61
C GLY A 413 -3.69 -16.71 -12.33
N ASN A 414 -5.00 -16.56 -12.46
CA ASN A 414 -5.65 -15.38 -13.01
C ASN A 414 -6.57 -14.79 -11.95
N GLY A 415 -6.51 -13.47 -11.72
CA GLY A 415 -7.20 -12.81 -10.61
C GLY A 415 -8.70 -13.07 -10.57
N PRO A 416 -9.47 -12.72 -11.62
CA PRO A 416 -10.90 -13.00 -11.67
C PRO A 416 -11.24 -14.49 -11.54
N ASP A 417 -10.48 -15.37 -12.21
CA ASP A 417 -10.71 -16.81 -12.11
C ASP A 417 -10.54 -17.29 -10.66
N ALA A 418 -9.45 -16.89 -9.99
CA ALA A 418 -9.22 -17.23 -8.60
C ALA A 418 -10.34 -16.69 -7.67
N MET A 419 -10.83 -15.47 -7.91
CA MET A 419 -11.93 -14.91 -7.12
C MET A 419 -13.26 -15.62 -7.34
N THR A 420 -13.51 -16.19 -8.51
CA THR A 420 -14.70 -17.02 -8.76
C THR A 420 -14.62 -18.39 -8.06
N LYS A 421 -13.42 -18.87 -7.77
CA LYS A 421 -13.15 -20.14 -7.09
C LYS A 421 -13.17 -20.05 -5.56
N VAL A 422 -13.50 -18.90 -4.99
CA VAL A 422 -13.69 -18.74 -3.54
C VAL A 422 -14.95 -19.50 -3.12
N THR A 423 -14.79 -20.50 -2.23
CA THR A 423 -15.86 -21.38 -1.76
C THR A 423 -16.14 -21.31 -0.27
N MET A 424 -15.21 -20.78 0.53
CA MET A 424 -15.40 -20.49 1.95
C MET A 424 -14.63 -19.22 2.34
N VAL A 425 -15.21 -18.45 3.25
CA VAL A 425 -14.62 -17.20 3.79
C VAL A 425 -14.70 -17.24 5.32
N GLY A 426 -13.57 -17.05 5.96
CA GLY A 426 -13.39 -17.07 7.40
C GLY A 426 -13.99 -15.86 8.11
N HIS A 427 -14.23 -16.00 9.42
CA HIS A 427 -14.65 -14.89 10.27
C HIS A 427 -13.47 -14.11 10.87
N ASP A 428 -12.25 -14.54 10.63
CA ASP A 428 -10.98 -14.06 11.18
C ASP A 428 -10.33 -12.95 10.35
N ALA A 429 -11.15 -12.10 9.68
CA ALA A 429 -10.65 -10.99 8.89
C ALA A 429 -9.77 -10.06 9.73
N GLN A 430 -8.62 -9.73 9.19
CA GLN A 430 -7.69 -8.76 9.77
C GLN A 430 -6.90 -8.05 8.68
N LEU A 431 -6.53 -6.79 8.93
CA LEU A 431 -5.51 -6.11 8.15
C LEU A 431 -4.16 -6.72 8.50
N ALA A 432 -3.33 -6.91 7.48
CA ALA A 432 -1.99 -7.46 7.66
C ALA A 432 -1.09 -6.50 8.42
N HIS A 433 0.03 -7.05 8.91
CA HIS A 433 1.11 -6.24 9.46
C HIS A 433 1.45 -5.06 8.56
N ARG A 434 1.46 -3.87 9.14
CA ARG A 434 1.34 -2.56 8.50
C ARG A 434 2.65 -2.06 7.87
N SER A 435 3.27 -2.84 6.98
CA SER A 435 4.57 -2.50 6.35
C SER A 435 4.56 -2.53 4.81
N TYR A 436 3.39 -2.71 4.19
CA TYR A 436 3.29 -2.82 2.74
C TYR A 436 3.46 -1.49 2.01
N THR A 437 4.10 -1.57 0.84
CA THR A 437 4.31 -0.45 -0.08
C THR A 437 3.99 -0.91 -1.49
N CYS A 438 3.10 -0.20 -2.15
CA CYS A 438 2.65 -0.49 -3.51
C CYS A 438 3.48 0.28 -4.54
N GLY A 439 3.87 -0.38 -5.63
CA GLY A 439 4.57 0.22 -6.76
C GLY A 439 3.67 0.31 -8.01
N LYS A 440 3.60 1.49 -8.64
CA LYS A 440 2.93 1.69 -9.94
C LYS A 440 3.59 2.86 -10.68
N GLY A 441 3.89 2.67 -11.96
CA GLY A 441 4.45 3.74 -12.81
C GLY A 441 5.76 4.35 -12.25
N GLY A 442 6.59 3.54 -11.59
CA GLY A 442 7.83 4.01 -10.94
C GLY A 442 7.62 4.74 -9.60
N GLN A 443 6.39 4.88 -9.12
CA GLN A 443 6.06 5.54 -7.85
C GLN A 443 5.71 4.53 -6.77
N ARG A 444 6.08 4.83 -5.52
CA ARG A 444 5.79 4.01 -4.34
C ARG A 444 4.88 4.77 -3.37
N VAL A 445 3.84 4.09 -2.88
CA VAL A 445 2.96 4.64 -1.83
C VAL A 445 2.69 3.59 -0.75
N PRO A 446 2.57 4.02 0.53
CA PRO A 446 2.19 3.10 1.60
C PRO A 446 0.75 2.64 1.40
N VAL A 447 0.49 1.34 1.63
CA VAL A 447 -0.83 0.72 1.50
C VAL A 447 -1.08 -0.26 2.64
N GLY A 448 -2.36 -0.52 2.92
CA GLY A 448 -2.83 -1.61 3.75
C GLY A 448 -3.44 -2.72 2.91
N VAL A 449 -3.33 -3.96 3.37
CA VAL A 449 -3.97 -5.12 2.76
C VAL A 449 -4.59 -5.98 3.84
N GLY A 450 -5.70 -6.66 3.54
CA GLY A 450 -6.33 -7.54 4.54
C GLY A 450 -7.27 -8.57 3.91
N ILE A 451 -7.36 -9.73 4.55
CA ILE A 451 -8.25 -10.81 4.12
C ILE A 451 -8.57 -11.68 5.33
N PRO A 452 -9.77 -12.29 5.45
CA PRO A 452 -9.97 -13.44 6.32
C PRO A 452 -9.30 -14.68 5.74
N THR A 453 -9.29 -15.79 6.46
CA THR A 453 -8.93 -17.09 5.88
C THR A 453 -9.90 -17.42 4.74
N VAL A 454 -9.38 -17.70 3.54
CA VAL A 454 -10.18 -17.95 2.34
C VAL A 454 -9.77 -19.26 1.68
N LYS A 455 -10.77 -20.09 1.29
CA LYS A 455 -10.57 -21.30 0.49
C LYS A 455 -10.79 -21.02 -0.99
N LEU A 456 -9.78 -21.28 -1.80
CA LEU A 456 -9.89 -21.45 -3.24
C LEU A 456 -10.12 -22.94 -3.55
N ALA A 457 -11.16 -23.25 -4.33
CA ALA A 457 -11.47 -24.63 -4.73
C ALA A 457 -10.30 -25.27 -5.49
N SER A 458 -9.61 -24.48 -6.31
CA SER A 458 -8.37 -24.86 -6.96
C SER A 458 -7.52 -23.65 -7.33
N CYS A 459 -6.21 -23.80 -7.26
CA CYS A 459 -5.22 -22.86 -7.77
C CYS A 459 -3.96 -23.64 -8.18
N THR A 460 -3.24 -23.13 -9.18
CA THR A 460 -1.98 -23.76 -9.58
C THR A 460 -0.89 -23.39 -8.59
N VAL A 461 -0.28 -24.40 -8.01
CA VAL A 461 0.91 -24.29 -7.16
C VAL A 461 2.12 -24.67 -7.99
N GLY A 462 3.08 -23.76 -8.09
CA GLY A 462 4.44 -24.04 -8.60
C GLY A 462 5.30 -24.50 -7.44
N GLY A 463 5.96 -25.64 -7.59
CA GLY A 463 6.85 -26.23 -6.60
C GLY A 463 7.93 -27.08 -7.25
N THR A 464 8.92 -27.50 -6.47
CA THR A 464 10.02 -28.37 -6.91
C THR A 464 9.82 -29.83 -6.50
N GLY A 465 8.86 -30.09 -5.60
CA GLY A 465 8.49 -31.45 -5.17
C GLY A 465 7.79 -32.19 -6.30
N ARG A 466 8.21 -33.46 -6.53
CA ARG A 466 7.45 -34.41 -7.36
C ARG A 466 6.22 -34.84 -6.55
N GLY A 467 5.02 -34.59 -7.10
CA GLY A 467 3.74 -34.89 -6.47
C GLY A 467 3.49 -36.41 -6.28
#